data_f69338032d1a7415bdd974062a1cd8f3
#
_entry.id   f69338032d1a7415bdd974062a1cd8f3
#
_cell.length_a   1.000
_cell.length_b   1.000
_cell.length_c   1.000
_cell.angle_alpha   90.00
_cell.angle_beta   90.00
_cell.angle_gamma   90.00
#
_symmetry.space_group_name_H-M   'P 1'
#
loop_
_entity.id
_entity.type
_entity.pdbx_description
1 polymer ?
#
loop_
_entity_poly.entity_id
_entity_poly.type
_entity_poly.pdbx_seq_one_letter_code
_entity_poly.pdbx_strand_id
1 'polypeptide(L)'
;MFVTSDGSPYARFRRALATENEHLILAAARELPQIALNDALRICLVLRDGDPDRYERAAVRWLGRFALEARGVTIDDLRRAADALDTLPERAAEAMERLQRLCVARGVA
;
A
#
# COMPACT_ATOMS: atom_id res chain seq x y z
N MET A 1 -0.05 -29.31 19.08
CA MET A 1 -1.00 -28.57 18.23
C MET A 1 -0.33 -27.32 17.71
N PHE A 2 -0.54 -27.01 16.51
CA PHE A 2 0.06 -25.83 15.90
C PHE A 2 -1.03 -24.95 15.31
N VAL A 3 -0.70 -23.69 15.15
CA VAL A 3 -1.62 -22.73 14.57
C VAL A 3 -1.45 -22.73 13.05
N THR A 4 -2.55 -22.83 12.33
CA THR A 4 -2.51 -22.73 10.88
C THR A 4 -2.28 -21.29 10.46
N SER A 5 -1.80 -21.08 9.24
CA SER A 5 -1.63 -19.74 8.69
C SER A 5 -2.96 -18.97 8.64
N ASP A 6 -4.08 -19.69 8.57
CA ASP A 6 -5.42 -19.08 8.55
C ASP A 6 -5.75 -18.33 9.83
N GLY A 7 -5.11 -18.68 10.96
CA GLY A 7 -5.35 -18.04 12.23
C GLY A 7 -4.46 -16.83 12.50
N SER A 8 -3.47 -16.56 11.67
CA SER A 8 -2.57 -15.45 11.91
C SER A 8 -3.22 -14.12 11.51
N PRO A 9 -2.86 -13.01 12.23
CA PRO A 9 -3.34 -11.68 11.84
C PRO A 9 -2.97 -11.32 10.41
N TYR A 10 -1.78 -11.67 9.97
CA TYR A 10 -1.35 -11.35 8.61
C TYR A 10 -2.17 -12.13 7.57
N ALA A 11 -2.45 -13.40 7.82
CA ALA A 11 -3.26 -14.20 6.90
C ALA A 11 -4.69 -13.62 6.80
N ARG A 12 -5.25 -13.19 7.93
CA ARG A 12 -6.57 -12.54 7.94
C ARG A 12 -6.55 -11.25 7.14
N PHE A 13 -5.48 -10.45 7.29
CA PHE A 13 -5.32 -9.22 6.52
C PHE A 13 -5.26 -9.50 5.02
N ARG A 14 -4.47 -10.50 4.62
CA ARG A 14 -4.36 -10.87 3.20
C ARG A 14 -5.72 -11.30 2.62
N ARG A 15 -6.50 -12.06 3.38
CA ARG A 15 -7.83 -12.45 2.94
C ARG A 15 -8.76 -11.24 2.84
N ALA A 16 -8.65 -10.30 3.79
CA ALA A 16 -9.44 -9.08 3.76
C ALA A 16 -9.12 -8.26 2.51
N LEU A 17 -7.83 -8.15 2.14
CA LEU A 17 -7.44 -7.44 0.93
C LEU A 17 -8.11 -8.02 -0.31
N ALA A 18 -8.24 -9.35 -0.37
CA ALA A 18 -8.86 -10.02 -1.50
C ALA A 18 -10.35 -9.68 -1.64
N THR A 19 -11.00 -9.28 -0.56
CA THR A 19 -12.42 -8.90 -0.62
C THR A 19 -12.65 -7.51 -1.18
N GLU A 20 -11.62 -6.68 -1.21
CA GLU A 20 -11.70 -5.26 -1.57
C GLU A 20 -12.69 -4.48 -0.70
N ASN A 21 -13.03 -5.01 0.47
CA ASN A 21 -13.93 -4.36 1.42
C ASN A 21 -13.11 -3.52 2.39
N GLU A 22 -13.25 -2.21 2.29
CA GLU A 22 -12.46 -1.26 3.08
C GLU A 22 -12.57 -1.52 4.57
N HIS A 23 -13.78 -1.75 5.08
CA HIS A 23 -14.00 -1.95 6.52
C HIS A 23 -13.29 -3.20 7.04
N LEU A 24 -13.35 -4.29 6.28
CA LEU A 24 -12.68 -5.52 6.66
C LEU A 24 -11.18 -5.37 6.62
N ILE A 25 -10.67 -4.68 5.60
CA ILE A 25 -9.23 -4.46 5.44
C ILE A 25 -8.68 -3.63 6.59
N LEU A 26 -9.33 -2.52 6.92
CA LEU A 26 -8.87 -1.64 7.98
C LEU A 26 -8.97 -2.31 9.36
N ALA A 27 -10.02 -3.10 9.58
CA ALA A 27 -10.15 -3.84 10.83
C ALA A 27 -9.02 -4.86 10.99
N ALA A 28 -8.70 -5.60 9.93
CA ALA A 28 -7.62 -6.57 9.96
C ALA A 28 -6.25 -5.89 10.10
N ALA A 29 -6.08 -4.73 9.46
CA ALA A 29 -4.83 -3.99 9.51
C ALA A 29 -4.49 -3.52 10.93
N ARG A 30 -5.51 -3.19 11.73
CA ARG A 30 -5.30 -2.73 13.10
C ARG A 30 -4.68 -3.79 14.00
N GLU A 31 -4.79 -5.05 13.64
CA GLU A 31 -4.20 -6.15 14.40
C GLU A 31 -2.72 -6.36 14.07
N LEU A 32 -2.20 -5.69 13.05
CA LEU A 32 -0.81 -5.82 12.65
C LEU A 32 0.05 -4.75 13.30
N PRO A 33 1.25 -5.12 13.80
CA PRO A 33 2.17 -4.13 14.36
C PRO A 33 2.69 -3.18 13.30
N GLN A 34 2.80 -3.65 12.07
CA GLN A 34 3.28 -2.85 10.95
C GLN A 34 2.76 -3.44 9.65
N ILE A 35 2.45 -2.57 8.69
CA ILE A 35 2.01 -2.98 7.36
C ILE A 35 3.15 -2.71 6.38
N ALA A 36 3.52 -3.72 5.60
CA ALA A 36 4.57 -3.58 4.58
C ALA A 36 4.14 -2.55 3.53
N LEU A 37 5.12 -1.87 2.93
CA LEU A 37 4.84 -0.83 1.93
C LEU A 37 3.99 -1.33 0.77
N ASN A 38 4.25 -2.55 0.28
CA ASN A 38 3.45 -3.09 -0.80
C ASN A 38 2.00 -3.34 -0.40
N ASP A 39 1.78 -3.79 0.83
CA ASP A 39 0.42 -4.00 1.34
C ASP A 39 -0.27 -2.66 1.59
N ALA A 40 0.45 -1.66 2.07
CA ALA A 40 -0.08 -0.32 2.24
C ALA A 40 -0.48 0.29 0.90
N LEU A 41 0.27 -0.02 -0.16
CA LEU A 41 -0.07 0.44 -1.50
C LEU A 41 -1.38 -0.20 -1.99
N ARG A 42 -1.61 -1.47 -1.65
CA ARG A 42 -2.87 -2.14 -1.97
C ARG A 42 -4.04 -1.53 -1.23
N ILE A 43 -3.82 -1.06 -0.01
CA ILE A 43 -4.85 -0.32 0.73
C ILE A 43 -5.19 0.97 -0.02
N CYS A 44 -4.19 1.71 -0.50
CA CYS A 44 -4.43 2.90 -1.32
C CYS A 44 -5.28 2.56 -2.55
N LEU A 45 -4.97 1.44 -3.19
CA LEU A 45 -5.73 1.00 -4.36
C LEU A 45 -7.21 0.78 -4.03
N VAL A 46 -7.49 0.17 -2.88
CA VAL A 46 -8.87 -0.04 -2.44
C VAL A 46 -9.57 1.29 -2.13
N LEU A 47 -8.85 2.25 -1.56
CA LEU A 47 -9.41 3.54 -1.18
C LEU A 47 -9.68 4.48 -2.37
N ARG A 48 -9.15 4.18 -3.55
CA ARG A 48 -9.20 5.11 -4.68
C ARG A 48 -10.62 5.50 -5.14
N ASP A 49 -11.58 4.60 -4.94
CA ASP A 49 -12.96 4.83 -5.38
C ASP A 49 -13.84 5.45 -4.30
N GLY A 50 -13.30 5.65 -3.10
CA GLY A 50 -14.05 6.22 -2.00
C GLY A 50 -13.84 7.72 -1.88
N ASP A 51 -13.78 8.19 -0.64
CA ASP A 51 -13.55 9.59 -0.32
C ASP A 51 -12.17 10.06 -0.83
N PRO A 52 -12.12 11.04 -1.75
CA PRO A 52 -10.84 11.52 -2.27
C PRO A 52 -9.87 12.02 -1.20
N ASP A 53 -10.38 12.62 -0.12
CA ASP A 53 -9.52 13.10 0.96
C ASP A 53 -8.87 11.95 1.71
N ARG A 54 -9.57 10.83 1.88
CA ARG A 54 -8.99 9.65 2.52
C ARG A 54 -7.90 9.04 1.65
N TYR A 55 -8.15 8.96 0.34
CA TYR A 55 -7.14 8.48 -0.59
C TYR A 55 -5.90 9.37 -0.53
N GLU A 56 -6.11 10.67 -0.60
CA GLU A 56 -5.00 11.64 -0.59
C GLU A 56 -4.14 11.46 0.67
N ARG A 57 -4.76 11.37 1.85
CA ARG A 57 -4.02 11.19 3.10
C ARG A 57 -3.24 9.87 3.11
N ALA A 58 -3.85 8.80 2.62
CA ALA A 58 -3.19 7.49 2.55
C ALA A 58 -2.00 7.52 1.58
N ALA A 59 -2.18 8.17 0.44
CA ALA A 59 -1.13 8.29 -0.57
C ALA A 59 0.05 9.12 -0.06
N VAL A 60 -0.23 10.24 0.59
CA VAL A 60 0.82 11.10 1.17
C VAL A 60 1.59 10.33 2.25
N ARG A 61 0.88 9.60 3.10
CA ARG A 61 1.51 8.78 4.13
C ARG A 61 2.40 7.70 3.51
N TRP A 62 1.90 7.05 2.46
CA TRP A 62 2.68 6.04 1.76
C TRP A 62 3.96 6.63 1.20
N LEU A 63 3.85 7.78 0.55
CA LEU A 63 5.01 8.46 -0.04
C LEU A 63 6.06 8.79 1.02
N GLY A 64 5.62 9.28 2.19
CA GLY A 64 6.52 9.56 3.30
C GLY A 64 7.24 8.32 3.80
N ARG A 65 6.51 7.22 3.93
CA ARG A 65 7.11 5.95 4.34
C ARG A 65 8.12 5.44 3.30
N PHE A 66 7.78 5.55 2.02
CA PHE A 66 8.69 5.15 0.95
C PHE A 66 9.99 5.95 1.05
N ALA A 67 9.89 7.25 1.27
CA ALA A 67 11.06 8.12 1.38
C ALA A 67 11.98 7.71 2.55
N LEU A 68 11.39 7.23 3.64
CA LEU A 68 12.14 6.89 4.85
C LEU A 68 12.62 5.43 4.89
N GLU A 69 11.84 4.51 4.34
CA GLU A 69 12.09 3.07 4.47
C GLU A 69 12.86 2.48 3.30
N ALA A 70 12.70 3.03 2.10
CA ALA A 70 13.38 2.51 0.92
C ALA A 70 14.83 2.99 0.88
N ARG A 71 15.67 2.27 0.13
CA ARG A 71 17.10 2.53 0.09
C ARG A 71 17.47 3.47 -1.04
N GLY A 72 18.26 4.48 -0.71
CA GLY A 72 18.86 5.35 -1.72
C GLY A 72 17.85 6.16 -2.53
N VAL A 73 16.73 6.52 -1.91
CA VAL A 73 15.67 7.26 -2.59
C VAL A 73 16.16 8.64 -2.97
N THR A 74 15.94 9.01 -4.22
CA THR A 74 16.30 10.32 -4.74
C THR A 74 15.06 11.21 -4.82
N ILE A 75 15.29 12.51 -5.00
CA ILE A 75 14.20 13.46 -5.23
C ILE A 75 13.42 13.05 -6.49
N ASP A 76 14.11 12.58 -7.52
CA ASP A 76 13.45 12.12 -8.74
C ASP A 76 12.55 10.93 -8.50
N ASP A 77 12.99 9.98 -7.65
CA ASP A 77 12.15 8.85 -7.26
C ASP A 77 10.86 9.33 -6.58
N LEU A 78 10.97 10.32 -5.71
CA LEU A 78 9.80 10.87 -5.01
C LEU A 78 8.85 11.57 -5.97
N ARG A 79 9.38 12.30 -6.96
CA ARG A 79 8.54 12.91 -7.98
C ARG A 79 7.78 11.85 -8.77
N ARG A 80 8.46 10.79 -9.17
CA ARG A 80 7.84 9.70 -9.93
C ARG A 80 6.78 8.98 -9.10
N ALA A 81 7.08 8.73 -7.83
CA ALA A 81 6.12 8.07 -6.94
C ALA A 81 4.90 8.96 -6.72
N ALA A 82 5.11 10.25 -6.46
CA ALA A 82 4.00 11.19 -6.27
C ALA A 82 3.14 11.27 -7.53
N ASP A 83 3.77 11.34 -8.70
CA ASP A 83 3.06 11.39 -9.97
C ASP A 83 2.22 10.12 -10.20
N ALA A 84 2.79 8.96 -9.90
CA ALA A 84 2.06 7.71 -10.03
C ALA A 84 0.88 7.64 -9.06
N LEU A 85 1.06 8.08 -7.81
CA LEU A 85 -0.04 8.12 -6.83
C LEU A 85 -1.14 9.08 -7.26
N ASP A 86 -0.76 10.19 -7.90
CA ASP A 86 -1.73 11.16 -8.40
C ASP A 86 -2.60 10.56 -9.52
N THR A 87 -2.03 9.68 -10.34
CA THR A 87 -2.76 9.05 -11.44
C THR A 87 -3.47 7.75 -11.05
N LEU A 88 -3.13 7.18 -9.91
CA LEU A 88 -3.63 5.86 -9.49
C LEU A 88 -5.16 5.75 -9.48
N PRO A 89 -5.93 6.73 -9.00
CA PRO A 89 -7.38 6.60 -9.02
C PRO A 89 -7.97 6.35 -10.39
N GLU A 90 -7.36 6.90 -11.43
CA GLU A 90 -7.88 6.81 -12.79
C GLU A 90 -7.18 5.74 -13.64
N ARG A 91 -5.90 5.49 -13.36
CA ARG A 91 -5.06 4.56 -14.12
C ARG A 91 -4.35 3.60 -13.18
N ALA A 92 -5.14 2.85 -12.44
CA ALA A 92 -4.64 2.00 -11.36
C ALA A 92 -3.57 1.01 -11.82
N ALA A 93 -3.80 0.30 -12.91
CA ALA A 93 -2.87 -0.74 -13.36
C ALA A 93 -1.48 -0.17 -13.68
N GLU A 94 -1.43 0.94 -14.43
CA GLU A 94 -0.17 1.59 -14.78
C GLU A 94 0.53 2.15 -13.54
N ALA A 95 -0.23 2.83 -12.70
CA ALA A 95 0.32 3.46 -11.51
C ALA A 95 0.90 2.40 -10.56
N MET A 96 0.16 1.32 -10.33
CA MET A 96 0.62 0.24 -9.46
C MET A 96 1.90 -0.39 -9.99
N GLU A 97 1.98 -0.61 -11.30
CA GLU A 97 3.18 -1.18 -11.90
C GLU A 97 4.39 -0.26 -11.70
N ARG A 98 4.22 1.04 -11.92
CA ARG A 98 5.30 2.01 -11.74
C ARG A 98 5.77 2.07 -10.29
N LEU A 99 4.83 2.10 -9.35
CA LEU A 99 5.15 2.14 -7.93
C LEU A 99 5.85 0.87 -7.46
N GLN A 100 5.40 -0.27 -7.94
CA GLN A 100 6.04 -1.55 -7.60
C GLN A 100 7.45 -1.64 -8.15
N ARG A 101 7.70 -1.12 -9.35
CA ARG A 101 9.06 -1.06 -9.90
C ARG A 101 9.97 -0.19 -9.05
N LEU A 102 9.48 0.96 -8.61
CA LEU A 102 10.25 1.83 -7.72
C LEU A 102 10.60 1.11 -6.41
N CYS A 103 9.63 0.41 -5.84
CA CYS A 103 9.86 -0.36 -4.63
C CYS A 103 10.94 -1.41 -4.83
N VAL A 104 10.86 -2.19 -5.88
CA VAL A 104 11.86 -3.23 -6.18
C VAL A 104 13.23 -2.59 -6.38
N ALA A 105 13.30 -1.51 -7.13
CA ALA A 105 14.57 -0.81 -7.41
C ALA A 105 15.22 -0.27 -6.13
N ARG A 106 14.44 0.04 -5.11
CA ARG A 106 14.92 0.61 -3.85
C ARG A 106 14.87 -0.37 -2.68
N GLY A 107 14.82 -1.66 -2.96
CA GLY A 107 14.96 -2.70 -1.94
C GLY A 107 13.73 -2.93 -1.07
N VAL A 108 12.56 -2.51 -1.52
CA VAL A 108 11.31 -2.76 -0.82
C VAL A 108 10.69 -4.05 -1.35
N ALA A 109 10.36 -4.95 -0.44
CA ALA A 109 9.76 -6.23 -0.80
C ALA A 109 8.27 -6.06 -1.12
#